data_756c451b09a3d08e79f3b326fc82359a
#
_entry.id   756c451b09a3d08e79f3b326fc82359a
#
_cell.length_a   1.000
_cell.length_b   1.000
_cell.length_c   1.000
_cell.angle_alpha   90.00
_cell.angle_beta   90.00
_cell.angle_gamma   90.00
#
_symmetry.space_group_name_H-M   'P 1'
#
loop_
_entity.id
_entity.type
_entity.pdbx_description
1 polymer ?
#
loop_
_entity_poly.entity_id
_entity_poly.type
_entity_poly.pdbx_seq_one_letter_code
_entity_poly.pdbx_strand_id
1 'polypeptide(L)'
;LDWYRANINGKMIYFESIPIRPEFLDLKKDWDNKIVLKKELKKHGIPVPEFLNLKTRNSKKLSKIFNKLKLPVIVKPRVGSRSRHTITNIKTLDQFKHGVSIAGQISPHLVVEEHLYGSVCRATIVGGKLAGFYRGQVPSVVGDGKKTIRELIKEKDLNRNARVQSVRVGEELYSHIEREGFSIDDVLPENVSLNLSHRNGRLFGGTTKEMIDELHPSFIPILEKAANVIGLSVAGFDCIIPDPTKDESSQRWGIIECNTLPFIDLHYYALEGKPRNIAGMIWDLWK
;
A
#
# COMPACT_ATOMS: atom_id res chain seq x y z
N LEU A 1 -11.51 4.63 -18.62
CA LEU A 1 -11.26 3.17 -18.63
C LEU A 1 -10.74 2.82 -20.02
N ASP A 2 -9.55 2.22 -20.07
CA ASP A 2 -8.91 1.89 -21.36
C ASP A 2 -9.31 0.47 -21.76
N TRP A 3 -10.14 0.38 -22.81
CA TRP A 3 -10.53 -0.88 -23.41
C TRP A 3 -9.58 -1.23 -24.55
N TYR A 4 -9.16 -2.47 -24.58
CA TYR A 4 -8.25 -3.03 -25.56
C TYR A 4 -8.88 -4.25 -26.24
N ARG A 5 -8.37 -4.55 -27.45
CA ARG A 5 -8.68 -5.80 -28.15
C ARG A 5 -7.41 -6.49 -28.61
N ALA A 6 -7.41 -7.80 -28.59
CA ALA A 6 -6.33 -8.62 -29.14
C ALA A 6 -6.90 -9.83 -29.88
N ASN A 7 -6.16 -10.30 -30.89
CA ASN A 7 -6.47 -11.56 -31.55
C ASN A 7 -5.50 -12.63 -31.04
N ILE A 8 -6.06 -13.69 -30.44
CA ILE A 8 -5.29 -14.84 -29.95
C ILE A 8 -5.80 -16.10 -30.67
N ASN A 9 -4.93 -16.68 -31.47
CA ASN A 9 -5.25 -17.90 -32.23
C ASN A 9 -6.55 -17.79 -33.06
N GLY A 10 -6.78 -16.62 -33.70
CA GLY A 10 -7.97 -16.36 -34.50
C GLY A 10 -9.21 -15.90 -33.69
N LYS A 11 -9.15 -15.92 -32.37
CA LYS A 11 -10.24 -15.43 -31.51
C LYS A 11 -9.97 -13.99 -31.03
N MET A 12 -10.93 -13.10 -31.33
CA MET A 12 -10.87 -11.71 -30.83
C MET A 12 -11.31 -11.70 -29.35
N ILE A 13 -10.46 -11.10 -28.52
CA ILE A 13 -10.76 -10.85 -27.10
C ILE A 13 -10.81 -9.35 -26.82
N TYR A 14 -11.63 -8.96 -25.87
CA TYR A 14 -11.75 -7.59 -25.37
C TYR A 14 -11.47 -7.61 -23.87
N PHE A 15 -10.68 -6.63 -23.38
CA PHE A 15 -10.32 -6.57 -21.98
C PHE A 15 -10.09 -5.11 -21.53
N GLU A 16 -10.24 -4.88 -20.23
CA GLU A 16 -9.96 -3.63 -19.57
C GLU A 16 -8.60 -3.73 -18.88
N SER A 17 -7.72 -2.76 -19.13
CA SER A 17 -6.37 -2.61 -18.52
C SER A 17 -5.43 -3.80 -18.74
N ILE A 18 -5.77 -5.01 -18.28
CA ILE A 18 -4.96 -6.23 -18.43
C ILE A 18 -5.80 -7.41 -18.95
N PRO A 19 -5.21 -8.28 -19.81
CA PRO A 19 -5.95 -9.38 -20.45
C PRO A 19 -6.10 -10.59 -19.52
N ILE A 20 -7.00 -10.48 -18.53
CA ILE A 20 -7.34 -11.62 -17.67
C ILE A 20 -8.37 -12.49 -18.40
N ARG A 21 -8.16 -13.79 -18.43
CA ARG A 21 -9.12 -14.74 -19.03
C ARG A 21 -10.43 -14.72 -18.24
N PRO A 22 -11.59 -14.71 -18.91
CA PRO A 22 -12.91 -14.62 -18.24
C PRO A 22 -13.15 -15.67 -17.16
N GLU A 23 -12.68 -16.90 -17.36
CA GLU A 23 -12.80 -18.00 -16.40
C GLU A 23 -12.05 -17.75 -15.08
N PHE A 24 -11.12 -16.80 -15.07
CA PHE A 24 -10.38 -16.38 -13.89
C PHE A 24 -10.93 -15.10 -13.25
N LEU A 25 -12.01 -14.56 -13.79
CA LEU A 25 -12.71 -13.38 -13.27
C LEU A 25 -13.90 -13.75 -12.37
N ASP A 26 -14.00 -15.01 -11.92
CA ASP A 26 -15.09 -15.41 -11.01
C ASP A 26 -14.97 -14.71 -9.64
N LEU A 27 -15.40 -13.46 -9.63
CA LEU A 27 -15.42 -12.60 -8.46
C LEU A 27 -16.62 -12.96 -7.54
N LYS A 28 -16.57 -14.15 -6.95
CA LYS A 28 -17.58 -14.58 -5.95
C LYS A 28 -17.66 -13.62 -4.75
N LYS A 29 -16.61 -12.83 -4.53
CA LYS A 29 -16.51 -11.85 -3.45
C LYS A 29 -15.84 -10.58 -3.94
N ASP A 30 -16.21 -9.46 -3.35
CA ASP A 30 -15.55 -8.17 -3.53
C ASP A 30 -14.22 -8.16 -2.76
N TRP A 31 -13.12 -8.54 -3.42
CA TRP A 31 -11.79 -8.60 -2.84
C TRP A 31 -11.14 -7.21 -2.65
N ASP A 32 -11.64 -6.17 -3.31
CA ASP A 32 -11.24 -4.79 -3.06
C ASP A 32 -11.77 -4.26 -1.72
N ASN A 33 -12.75 -4.97 -1.14
CA ASN A 33 -13.25 -4.70 0.18
C ASN A 33 -12.29 -5.22 1.27
N LYS A 34 -11.60 -4.29 1.90
CA LYS A 34 -10.56 -4.57 2.90
C LYS A 34 -10.98 -5.47 4.07
N ILE A 35 -12.27 -5.45 4.45
CA ILE A 35 -12.79 -6.31 5.52
C ILE A 35 -13.03 -7.74 5.01
N VAL A 36 -13.58 -7.88 3.81
CA VAL A 36 -13.83 -9.19 3.19
C VAL A 36 -12.51 -9.93 2.97
N LEU A 37 -11.56 -9.25 2.35
CA LEU A 37 -10.20 -9.76 2.13
C LEU A 37 -9.54 -10.24 3.42
N LYS A 38 -9.42 -9.35 4.42
CA LYS A 38 -8.72 -9.66 5.67
C LYS A 38 -9.35 -10.78 6.46
N LYS A 39 -10.68 -10.87 6.47
CA LYS A 39 -11.38 -12.00 7.12
C LYS A 39 -11.03 -13.33 6.47
N GLU A 40 -11.01 -13.36 5.13
CA GLU A 40 -10.66 -14.57 4.39
C GLU A 40 -9.20 -14.97 4.59
N LEU A 41 -8.27 -14.03 4.44
CA LEU A 41 -6.85 -14.30 4.63
C LEU A 41 -6.54 -14.76 6.06
N LYS A 42 -7.10 -14.08 7.08
CA LYS A 42 -6.92 -14.45 8.49
C LYS A 42 -7.44 -15.86 8.80
N LYS A 43 -8.57 -16.27 8.21
CA LYS A 43 -9.13 -17.62 8.34
C LYS A 43 -8.14 -18.70 7.87
N HIS A 44 -7.31 -18.38 6.89
CA HIS A 44 -6.31 -19.31 6.33
C HIS A 44 -4.91 -19.12 6.90
N GLY A 45 -4.76 -18.38 8.02
CA GLY A 45 -3.49 -18.16 8.68
C GLY A 45 -2.52 -17.24 7.94
N ILE A 46 -3.02 -16.44 6.98
CA ILE A 46 -2.20 -15.48 6.23
C ILE A 46 -2.10 -14.18 7.02
N PRO A 47 -0.90 -13.61 7.19
CA PRO A 47 -0.69 -12.40 7.97
C PRO A 47 -1.47 -11.20 7.43
N VAL A 48 -2.24 -10.58 8.32
CA VAL A 48 -2.95 -9.31 8.09
C VAL A 48 -2.82 -8.46 9.35
N PRO A 49 -2.92 -7.12 9.29
CA PRO A 49 -3.03 -6.30 10.50
C PRO A 49 -4.27 -6.70 11.30
N GLU A 50 -4.24 -6.57 12.61
CA GLU A 50 -5.47 -6.63 13.41
C GLU A 50 -6.41 -5.53 12.98
N PHE A 51 -7.70 -5.84 12.85
CA PHE A 51 -8.66 -4.92 12.26
C PHE A 51 -10.04 -4.99 12.88
N LEU A 52 -10.74 -3.89 12.76
CA LEU A 52 -12.13 -3.79 13.18
C LEU A 52 -12.94 -3.02 12.13
N ASN A 53 -14.19 -3.44 11.92
CA ASN A 53 -15.15 -2.74 11.06
C ASN A 53 -15.90 -1.70 11.88
N LEU A 54 -15.78 -0.42 11.50
CA LEU A 54 -16.44 0.70 12.18
C LEU A 54 -17.48 1.33 11.24
N LYS A 55 -18.66 1.68 11.77
CA LYS A 55 -19.66 2.47 11.06
C LYS A 55 -19.66 3.90 11.63
N THR A 56 -19.71 4.93 10.77
CA THR A 56 -19.70 6.34 11.19
C THR A 56 -20.85 6.69 12.14
N ARG A 57 -22.02 6.03 12.00
CA ARG A 57 -23.15 6.18 12.95
C ARG A 57 -22.80 5.82 14.40
N ASN A 58 -21.69 5.13 14.63
CA ASN A 58 -21.22 4.78 15.97
C ASN A 58 -20.40 5.90 16.63
N SER A 59 -20.42 7.11 16.10
CA SER A 59 -19.66 8.27 16.61
C SER A 59 -19.80 8.51 18.11
N LYS A 60 -20.98 8.30 18.67
CA LYS A 60 -21.26 8.41 20.12
C LYS A 60 -20.49 7.38 20.97
N LYS A 61 -19.94 6.32 20.37
CA LYS A 61 -19.23 5.23 21.04
C LYS A 61 -17.71 5.24 20.79
N LEU A 62 -17.17 6.27 20.10
CA LEU A 62 -15.77 6.30 19.68
C LEU A 62 -14.80 6.19 20.84
N SER A 63 -15.04 6.89 21.96
CA SER A 63 -14.18 6.79 23.16
C SER A 63 -14.13 5.36 23.71
N LYS A 64 -15.29 4.68 23.78
CA LYS A 64 -15.36 3.29 24.25
C LYS A 64 -14.65 2.32 23.30
N ILE A 65 -14.70 2.58 22.00
CA ILE A 65 -14.01 1.79 20.97
C ILE A 65 -12.50 2.04 21.10
N PHE A 66 -12.09 3.32 21.13
CA PHE A 66 -10.69 3.73 21.21
C PHE A 66 -9.95 3.10 22.38
N ASN A 67 -10.57 3.09 23.58
CA ASN A 67 -9.97 2.52 24.80
C ASN A 67 -9.70 1.00 24.71
N LYS A 68 -10.19 0.32 23.68
CA LYS A 68 -9.95 -1.12 23.44
C LYS A 68 -8.92 -1.39 22.36
N LEU A 69 -8.43 -0.35 21.69
CA LEU A 69 -7.47 -0.48 20.59
C LEU A 69 -6.04 -0.61 21.12
N LYS A 70 -5.25 -1.44 20.46
CA LYS A 70 -3.79 -1.40 20.60
C LYS A 70 -3.26 -0.29 19.70
N LEU A 71 -2.69 0.74 20.31
CA LEU A 71 -2.18 1.91 19.61
C LEU A 71 -0.72 1.68 19.15
N PRO A 72 -0.29 2.35 18.09
CA PRO A 72 -1.07 3.22 17.22
C PRO A 72 -1.95 2.47 16.23
N VAL A 73 -2.98 3.15 15.69
CA VAL A 73 -3.89 2.59 14.69
C VAL A 73 -4.00 3.45 13.44
N ILE A 74 -4.61 2.87 12.41
CA ILE A 74 -4.97 3.52 11.13
C ILE A 74 -6.49 3.55 11.03
N VAL A 75 -7.06 4.65 10.53
CA VAL A 75 -8.46 4.74 10.11
C VAL A 75 -8.53 5.03 8.63
N LYS A 76 -9.31 4.24 7.89
CA LYS A 76 -9.48 4.41 6.44
C LYS A 76 -10.86 3.97 5.96
N PRO A 77 -11.34 4.45 4.79
CA PRO A 77 -12.55 3.92 4.15
C PRO A 77 -12.41 2.42 3.86
N ARG A 78 -13.50 1.68 3.98
CA ARG A 78 -13.54 0.23 3.71
C ARG A 78 -13.22 -0.10 2.25
N VAL A 79 -13.70 0.73 1.33
CA VAL A 79 -13.39 0.71 -0.09
C VAL A 79 -12.79 2.04 -0.50
N GLY A 80 -11.98 2.04 -1.52
CA GLY A 80 -11.26 3.23 -2.00
C GLY A 80 -9.79 2.91 -2.29
N SER A 81 -9.15 3.77 -3.06
CA SER A 81 -7.79 3.57 -3.57
C SER A 81 -6.87 4.74 -3.26
N ARG A 82 -5.56 4.56 -3.49
CA ARG A 82 -4.50 5.58 -3.40
C ARG A 82 -4.39 6.23 -2.03
N SER A 83 -4.68 5.49 -0.94
CA SER A 83 -4.62 5.97 0.46
C SER A 83 -5.40 7.27 0.73
N ARG A 84 -6.40 7.59 -0.10
CA ARG A 84 -7.24 8.77 0.11
C ARG A 84 -8.05 8.63 1.40
N HIS A 85 -8.14 9.73 2.17
CA HIS A 85 -8.88 9.79 3.45
C HIS A 85 -8.42 8.71 4.46
N THR A 86 -7.14 8.36 4.40
CA THR A 86 -6.49 7.46 5.36
C THR A 86 -5.70 8.29 6.35
N ILE A 87 -5.94 8.10 7.65
CA ILE A 87 -5.16 8.72 8.73
C ILE A 87 -4.39 7.62 9.43
N THR A 88 -3.09 7.78 9.47
CA THR A 88 -2.13 6.82 10.03
C THR A 88 -1.57 7.31 11.37
N ASN A 89 -0.87 6.44 12.09
CA ASN A 89 -0.15 6.75 13.34
C ASN A 89 -1.02 7.44 14.41
N ILE A 90 -2.27 6.98 14.55
CA ILE A 90 -3.23 7.53 15.51
C ILE A 90 -2.90 7.02 16.91
N LYS A 91 -2.58 7.93 17.84
CA LYS A 91 -2.17 7.64 19.22
C LYS A 91 -3.13 8.21 20.27
N THR A 92 -3.98 9.19 19.89
CA THR A 92 -4.90 9.85 20.81
C THR A 92 -6.35 9.75 20.36
N LEU A 93 -7.28 9.93 21.30
CA LEU A 93 -8.71 9.90 21.03
C LEU A 93 -9.13 10.99 20.04
N ASP A 94 -8.52 12.17 20.11
CA ASP A 94 -8.91 13.28 19.23
C ASP A 94 -8.40 13.05 17.80
N GLN A 95 -7.17 12.50 17.64
CA GLN A 95 -6.69 12.01 16.34
C GLN A 95 -7.61 10.91 15.79
N PHE A 96 -8.12 10.01 16.64
CA PHE A 96 -9.05 8.96 16.23
C PHE A 96 -10.39 9.52 15.76
N LYS A 97 -10.98 10.46 16.48
CA LYS A 97 -12.21 11.15 16.08
C LYS A 97 -12.02 11.90 14.76
N HIS A 98 -10.90 12.61 14.62
CA HIS A 98 -10.53 13.29 13.37
C HIS A 98 -10.40 12.29 12.21
N GLY A 99 -9.68 11.17 12.39
CA GLY A 99 -9.55 10.13 11.38
C GLY A 99 -10.89 9.53 10.96
N VAL A 100 -11.79 9.28 11.90
CA VAL A 100 -13.16 8.82 11.61
C VAL A 100 -13.95 9.86 10.81
N SER A 101 -13.82 11.15 11.13
CA SER A 101 -14.46 12.24 10.39
C SER A 101 -13.97 12.32 8.95
N ILE A 102 -12.63 12.29 8.73
CA ILE A 102 -12.04 12.38 7.40
C ILE A 102 -12.39 11.14 6.55
N ALA A 103 -12.21 9.94 7.09
CA ALA A 103 -12.53 8.70 6.35
C ALA A 103 -14.05 8.58 6.09
N GLY A 104 -14.86 9.13 6.99
CA GLY A 104 -16.33 9.16 6.92
C GLY A 104 -16.88 10.02 5.78
N GLN A 105 -16.12 10.96 5.25
CA GLN A 105 -16.51 11.78 4.09
C GLN A 105 -16.66 10.93 2.81
N ILE A 106 -15.91 9.82 2.72
CA ILE A 106 -15.93 8.94 1.54
C ILE A 106 -16.87 7.75 1.74
N SER A 107 -16.96 7.20 2.95
CA SER A 107 -17.71 5.98 3.20
C SER A 107 -18.29 5.96 4.61
N PRO A 108 -19.57 5.55 4.79
CA PRO A 108 -20.12 5.29 6.11
C PRO A 108 -19.55 4.03 6.77
N HIS A 109 -18.79 3.24 6.05
CA HIS A 109 -18.13 2.04 6.53
C HIS A 109 -16.61 2.22 6.51
N LEU A 110 -15.98 2.10 7.68
CA LEU A 110 -14.57 2.33 7.90
C LEU A 110 -13.88 1.05 8.37
N VAL A 111 -12.58 1.01 8.14
CA VAL A 111 -11.68 0.02 8.75
C VAL A 111 -10.76 0.76 9.71
N VAL A 112 -10.69 0.24 10.94
CA VAL A 112 -9.66 0.61 11.91
C VAL A 112 -8.67 -0.55 11.96
N GLU A 113 -7.40 -0.28 11.76
CA GLU A 113 -6.35 -1.30 11.68
C GLU A 113 -5.19 -0.98 12.62
N GLU A 114 -4.51 -2.02 13.06
CA GLU A 114 -3.19 -1.92 13.63
C GLU A 114 -2.27 -1.14 12.68
N HIS A 115 -1.50 -0.21 13.21
CA HIS A 115 -0.47 0.49 12.43
C HIS A 115 0.77 -0.40 12.32
N LEU A 116 0.91 -1.08 11.19
CA LEU A 116 2.13 -1.82 10.87
C LEU A 116 3.25 -0.85 10.50
N TYR A 117 4.47 -1.16 10.91
CA TYR A 117 5.68 -0.42 10.56
C TYR A 117 6.40 -1.12 9.41
N GLY A 118 6.99 -0.34 8.50
CA GLY A 118 7.76 -0.87 7.38
C GLY A 118 7.44 -0.17 6.06
N SER A 119 8.00 -0.73 5.00
CA SER A 119 7.76 -0.27 3.64
C SER A 119 6.47 -0.84 3.07
N VAL A 120 5.79 -0.08 2.24
CA VAL A 120 4.69 -0.61 1.41
C VAL A 120 5.28 -1.39 0.25
N CYS A 121 4.97 -2.67 0.20
CA CYS A 121 5.41 -3.57 -0.86
C CYS A 121 4.21 -4.04 -1.68
N ARG A 122 4.40 -4.22 -2.99
CA ARG A 122 3.44 -4.82 -3.90
C ARG A 122 3.95 -6.19 -4.36
N ALA A 123 3.26 -7.25 -3.95
CA ALA A 123 3.45 -8.58 -4.51
C ALA A 123 2.45 -8.79 -5.65
N THR A 124 2.94 -8.98 -6.87
CA THR A 124 2.08 -9.27 -8.03
C THR A 124 2.16 -10.75 -8.35
N ILE A 125 0.99 -11.40 -8.33
CA ILE A 125 0.82 -12.82 -8.62
C ILE A 125 0.27 -12.96 -10.03
N VAL A 126 0.81 -13.91 -10.80
CA VAL A 126 0.32 -14.30 -12.13
C VAL A 126 0.31 -15.83 -12.20
N GLY A 127 -0.83 -16.43 -12.55
CA GLY A 127 -0.98 -17.89 -12.62
C GLY A 127 -0.70 -18.60 -11.29
N GLY A 128 -1.02 -17.96 -10.16
CA GLY A 128 -0.77 -18.51 -8.83
C GLY A 128 0.68 -18.40 -8.35
N LYS A 129 1.58 -17.77 -9.15
CA LYS A 129 3.01 -17.62 -8.86
C LYS A 129 3.39 -16.16 -8.65
N LEU A 130 4.33 -15.91 -7.74
CA LEU A 130 4.88 -14.57 -7.53
C LEU A 130 5.69 -14.14 -8.76
N ALA A 131 5.18 -13.18 -9.50
CA ALA A 131 5.74 -12.67 -10.74
C ALA A 131 6.64 -11.44 -10.56
N GLY A 132 6.36 -10.61 -9.56
CA GLY A 132 7.12 -9.42 -9.21
C GLY A 132 6.90 -9.03 -7.76
N PHE A 133 7.94 -8.43 -7.15
CA PHE A 133 7.87 -7.90 -5.80
C PHE A 133 8.50 -6.51 -5.73
N TYR A 134 7.67 -5.52 -5.63
CA TYR A 134 8.03 -4.12 -5.68
C TYR A 134 7.97 -3.49 -4.29
N ARG A 135 8.99 -2.70 -3.93
CA ARG A 135 9.01 -1.88 -2.73
C ARG A 135 8.86 -0.41 -3.10
N GLY A 136 7.82 0.24 -2.61
CA GLY A 136 7.68 1.67 -2.64
C GLY A 136 8.17 2.27 -1.32
N GLN A 137 9.00 3.30 -1.41
CA GLN A 137 9.39 4.09 -0.25
C GLN A 137 8.60 5.39 -0.22
N VAL A 138 8.26 5.83 0.98
CA VAL A 138 7.67 7.15 1.19
C VAL A 138 8.74 8.23 0.94
N PRO A 139 8.34 9.46 0.56
CA PRO A 139 9.29 10.56 0.55
C PRO A 139 9.80 10.81 1.96
N SER A 140 11.10 10.95 2.09
CA SER A 140 11.78 11.26 3.37
C SER A 140 12.91 12.24 3.16
N VAL A 141 13.29 12.92 4.23
CA VAL A 141 14.50 13.73 4.32
C VAL A 141 15.33 13.26 5.52
N VAL A 142 16.63 13.51 5.45
CA VAL A 142 17.56 13.22 6.54
C VAL A 142 18.13 14.54 7.03
N GLY A 143 18.07 14.78 8.33
CA GLY A 143 18.59 15.97 8.95
C GLY A 143 20.10 16.09 8.86
N ASP A 144 20.58 17.30 8.71
CA ASP A 144 21.98 17.68 8.74
C ASP A 144 22.35 18.54 9.99
N GLY A 145 21.39 18.71 10.89
CA GLY A 145 21.52 19.53 12.10
C GLY A 145 21.58 21.04 11.84
N LYS A 146 21.33 21.49 10.60
CA LYS A 146 21.48 22.90 10.19
C LYS A 146 20.28 23.44 9.44
N LYS A 147 19.76 22.64 8.47
CA LYS A 147 18.65 23.02 7.60
C LYS A 147 17.31 22.70 8.24
N THR A 148 16.34 23.57 7.98
CA THR A 148 14.94 23.29 8.28
C THR A 148 14.39 22.17 7.41
N ILE A 149 13.32 21.53 7.85
CA ILE A 149 12.63 20.49 7.06
C ILE A 149 12.20 21.06 5.70
N ARG A 150 11.76 22.30 5.65
CA ARG A 150 11.40 23.01 4.41
C ARG A 150 12.57 23.09 3.44
N GLU A 151 13.76 23.44 3.92
CA GLU A 151 14.97 23.55 3.11
C GLU A 151 15.43 22.17 2.60
N LEU A 152 15.36 21.14 3.45
CA LEU A 152 15.69 19.77 3.07
C LEU A 152 14.73 19.23 2.00
N ILE A 153 13.44 19.56 2.08
CA ILE A 153 12.45 19.20 1.04
C ILE A 153 12.79 19.87 -0.28
N LYS A 154 13.12 21.16 -0.26
CA LYS A 154 13.51 21.91 -1.46
C LYS A 154 14.76 21.32 -2.11
N GLU A 155 15.76 20.97 -1.33
CA GLU A 155 16.99 20.34 -1.81
C GLU A 155 16.72 18.95 -2.41
N LYS A 156 15.91 18.13 -1.73
CA LYS A 156 15.44 16.84 -2.25
C LYS A 156 14.75 16.98 -3.61
N ASP A 157 13.88 17.97 -3.75
CA ASP A 157 13.13 18.19 -4.98
C ASP A 157 14.03 18.68 -6.13
N LEU A 158 15.06 19.47 -5.85
CA LEU A 158 16.04 19.89 -6.84
C LEU A 158 16.87 18.70 -7.37
N ASN A 159 17.19 17.73 -6.51
CA ASN A 159 18.04 16.59 -6.84
C ASN A 159 17.24 15.32 -7.22
N ARG A 160 15.91 15.40 -7.34
CA ARG A 160 15.08 14.23 -7.62
C ARG A 160 15.27 13.68 -9.02
N ASN A 161 15.06 12.38 -9.18
CA ASN A 161 14.95 11.76 -10.49
C ASN A 161 13.77 12.37 -11.27
N ALA A 162 13.91 12.60 -12.58
CA ALA A 162 12.89 13.20 -13.43
C ALA A 162 11.54 12.44 -13.43
N ARG A 163 11.55 11.13 -13.15
CA ARG A 163 10.35 10.30 -13.02
C ARG A 163 9.68 10.36 -11.64
N VAL A 164 10.24 11.10 -10.68
CA VAL A 164 9.69 11.29 -9.34
C VAL A 164 9.03 12.65 -9.27
N GLN A 165 7.79 12.71 -8.78
CA GLN A 165 7.10 13.97 -8.55
C GLN A 165 7.71 14.72 -7.35
N SER A 166 7.58 16.04 -7.35
CA SER A 166 7.95 16.86 -6.18
C SER A 166 7.06 16.56 -4.99
N VAL A 167 7.60 16.75 -3.79
CA VAL A 167 6.83 16.68 -2.55
C VAL A 167 5.86 17.85 -2.50
N ARG A 168 4.57 17.56 -2.34
CA ARG A 168 3.55 18.61 -2.21
C ARG A 168 3.58 19.20 -0.80
N VAL A 169 4.01 20.45 -0.71
CA VAL A 169 3.98 21.22 0.55
C VAL A 169 2.58 21.82 0.73
N GLY A 170 1.93 21.50 1.85
CA GLY A 170 0.57 21.97 2.19
C GLY A 170 0.05 21.25 3.43
N GLU A 171 -1.24 21.45 3.76
CA GLU A 171 -1.89 20.97 4.98
C GLU A 171 -1.71 19.47 5.27
N GLU A 172 -1.72 18.63 4.22
CA GLU A 172 -1.52 17.19 4.37
C GLU A 172 -0.11 16.86 4.90
N LEU A 173 0.91 17.54 4.37
CA LEU A 173 2.29 17.42 4.83
C LEU A 173 2.44 17.97 6.25
N TYR A 174 1.92 19.18 6.51
CA TYR A 174 2.04 19.81 7.84
C TYR A 174 1.43 18.93 8.92
N SER A 175 0.21 18.47 8.70
CA SER A 175 -0.46 17.57 9.64
C SER A 175 0.27 16.21 9.78
N HIS A 176 0.98 15.75 8.74
CA HIS A 176 1.74 14.51 8.81
C HIS A 176 2.98 14.68 9.69
N ILE A 177 3.82 15.69 9.43
CA ILE A 177 5.05 15.93 10.20
C ILE A 177 4.76 16.35 11.64
N GLU A 178 3.64 17.04 11.90
CA GLU A 178 3.19 17.37 13.25
C GLU A 178 2.91 16.11 14.09
N ARG A 179 2.29 15.08 13.48
CA ARG A 179 2.11 13.78 14.16
C ARG A 179 3.41 13.03 14.45
N GLU A 180 4.45 13.33 13.70
CA GLU A 180 5.82 12.83 13.94
C GLU A 180 6.58 13.69 14.97
N GLY A 181 5.99 14.81 15.44
CA GLY A 181 6.53 15.67 16.50
C GLY A 181 7.35 16.84 15.99
N PHE A 182 7.21 17.25 14.73
CA PHE A 182 7.96 18.32 14.10
C PHE A 182 7.04 19.38 13.46
N SER A 183 7.58 20.58 13.28
CA SER A 183 7.06 21.62 12.40
C SER A 183 7.89 21.72 11.13
N ILE A 184 7.33 22.22 10.03
CA ILE A 184 8.05 22.35 8.75
C ILE A 184 9.28 23.27 8.84
N ASP A 185 9.27 24.20 9.77
CA ASP A 185 10.33 25.19 9.98
C ASP A 185 11.32 24.76 11.08
N ASP A 186 11.15 23.57 11.68
CA ASP A 186 12.12 23.01 12.61
C ASP A 186 13.38 22.54 11.90
N VAL A 187 14.54 22.74 12.56
CA VAL A 187 15.81 22.14 12.13
C VAL A 187 15.80 20.67 12.51
N LEU A 188 15.89 19.80 11.50
CA LEU A 188 15.93 18.37 11.73
C LEU A 188 17.33 17.95 12.24
N PRO A 189 17.44 17.28 13.41
CA PRO A 189 18.74 16.87 13.95
C PRO A 189 19.52 15.99 12.97
N GLU A 190 20.84 16.05 13.09
CA GLU A 190 21.75 15.29 12.23
C GLU A 190 21.45 13.77 12.27
N ASN A 191 21.43 13.13 11.09
CA ASN A 191 21.12 11.70 10.89
C ASN A 191 19.71 11.27 11.31
N VAL A 192 18.81 12.19 11.70
CA VAL A 192 17.41 11.88 11.91
C VAL A 192 16.70 11.80 10.57
N SER A 193 16.04 10.66 10.29
CA SER A 193 15.21 10.48 9.10
C SER A 193 13.76 10.82 9.42
N LEU A 194 13.14 11.68 8.63
CA LEU A 194 11.73 12.06 8.74
C LEU A 194 10.99 11.69 7.46
N ASN A 195 9.94 10.88 7.61
CA ASN A 195 9.00 10.62 6.53
C ASN A 195 8.10 11.82 6.30
N LEU A 196 7.91 12.20 5.05
CA LEU A 196 7.12 13.38 4.66
C LEU A 196 5.68 13.03 4.27
N SER A 197 5.36 11.75 4.16
CA SER A 197 4.03 11.25 3.81
C SER A 197 3.89 9.80 4.23
N HIS A 198 2.64 9.35 4.39
CA HIS A 198 2.31 7.92 4.46
C HIS A 198 2.12 7.30 3.07
N ARG A 199 2.09 8.11 2.01
CA ARG A 199 1.96 7.65 0.62
C ARG A 199 3.33 7.35 0.04
N ASN A 200 3.42 6.22 -0.64
CA ASN A 200 4.67 5.72 -1.19
C ASN A 200 4.77 5.91 -2.71
N GLY A 201 5.99 5.78 -3.21
CA GLY A 201 6.29 5.70 -4.63
C GLY A 201 6.41 7.07 -5.33
N ARG A 202 6.74 6.99 -6.61
CA ARG A 202 7.15 8.12 -7.46
C ARG A 202 6.16 9.27 -7.52
N LEU A 203 4.86 8.97 -7.48
CA LEU A 203 3.80 9.99 -7.57
C LEU A 203 3.70 10.88 -6.32
N PHE A 204 4.36 10.50 -5.24
CA PHE A 204 4.35 11.22 -3.97
C PHE A 204 5.73 11.69 -3.52
N GLY A 205 6.72 11.66 -4.41
CA GLY A 205 8.09 12.07 -4.10
C GLY A 205 8.97 11.00 -3.47
N GLY A 206 8.48 9.76 -3.39
CA GLY A 206 9.22 8.62 -2.88
C GLY A 206 10.01 7.86 -3.96
N THR A 207 10.79 6.87 -3.55
CA THR A 207 11.54 5.98 -4.44
C THR A 207 10.85 4.64 -4.64
N THR A 208 11.35 3.85 -5.57
CA THR A 208 10.73 2.57 -5.95
C THR A 208 11.79 1.57 -6.38
N LYS A 209 11.68 0.33 -5.92
CA LYS A 209 12.61 -0.74 -6.25
C LYS A 209 11.87 -2.04 -6.56
N GLU A 210 12.21 -2.68 -7.67
CA GLU A 210 11.86 -4.08 -7.92
C GLU A 210 12.82 -4.98 -7.13
N MET A 211 12.28 -5.83 -6.26
CA MET A 211 13.06 -6.55 -5.24
C MET A 211 12.85 -8.06 -5.28
N ILE A 212 12.21 -8.62 -6.28
CA ILE A 212 11.89 -10.05 -6.28
C ILE A 212 13.12 -10.92 -6.11
N ASP A 213 14.27 -10.49 -6.66
CA ASP A 213 15.52 -11.22 -6.57
C ASP A 213 16.22 -11.08 -5.19
N GLU A 214 15.77 -10.13 -4.36
CA GLU A 214 16.27 -9.87 -3.00
C GLU A 214 15.27 -10.30 -1.92
N LEU A 215 14.04 -10.66 -2.32
CA LEU A 215 13.00 -11.06 -1.39
C LEU A 215 13.39 -12.35 -0.67
N HIS A 216 13.26 -12.36 0.67
CA HIS A 216 13.51 -13.58 1.43
C HIS A 216 12.52 -14.68 1.00
N PRO A 217 12.98 -15.91 0.71
CA PRO A 217 12.17 -16.98 0.13
C PRO A 217 10.94 -17.35 0.95
N SER A 218 10.95 -17.13 2.27
CA SER A 218 9.83 -17.45 3.18
C SER A 218 8.53 -16.70 2.86
N PHE A 219 8.59 -15.54 2.22
CA PHE A 219 7.39 -14.79 1.80
C PHE A 219 6.66 -15.44 0.64
N ILE A 220 7.38 -16.10 -0.28
CA ILE A 220 6.83 -16.60 -1.55
C ILE A 220 5.63 -17.53 -1.32
N PRO A 221 5.74 -18.61 -0.52
CA PRO A 221 4.63 -19.54 -0.34
C PRO A 221 3.40 -18.90 0.32
N ILE A 222 3.59 -17.89 1.17
CA ILE A 222 2.49 -17.20 1.84
C ILE A 222 1.73 -16.29 0.86
N LEU A 223 2.46 -15.56 0.00
CA LEU A 223 1.89 -14.68 -1.02
C LEU A 223 1.17 -15.49 -2.12
N GLU A 224 1.75 -16.60 -2.57
CA GLU A 224 1.10 -17.52 -3.52
C GLU A 224 -0.15 -18.18 -2.91
N LYS A 225 -0.07 -18.60 -1.62
CA LYS A 225 -1.23 -19.11 -0.88
C LYS A 225 -2.34 -18.07 -0.79
N ALA A 226 -2.01 -16.79 -0.59
CA ALA A 226 -3.01 -15.73 -0.55
C ALA A 226 -3.80 -15.63 -1.85
N ALA A 227 -3.14 -15.69 -3.01
CA ALA A 227 -3.80 -15.68 -4.32
C ALA A 227 -4.69 -16.92 -4.53
N ASN A 228 -4.20 -18.09 -4.15
CA ASN A 228 -4.97 -19.34 -4.25
C ASN A 228 -6.23 -19.32 -3.37
N VAL A 229 -6.15 -18.77 -2.15
CA VAL A 229 -7.29 -18.64 -1.22
C VAL A 229 -8.38 -17.73 -1.78
N ILE A 230 -8.02 -16.65 -2.47
CA ILE A 230 -8.99 -15.72 -3.07
C ILE A 230 -9.42 -16.12 -4.49
N GLY A 231 -8.73 -17.11 -5.10
CA GLY A 231 -9.07 -17.66 -6.40
C GLY A 231 -8.79 -16.75 -7.59
N LEU A 232 -7.81 -15.83 -7.49
CA LEU A 232 -7.42 -14.94 -8.57
C LEU A 232 -6.17 -15.43 -9.27
N SER A 233 -6.22 -15.53 -10.60
CA SER A 233 -5.03 -15.85 -11.43
C SER A 233 -4.08 -14.67 -11.58
N VAL A 234 -4.58 -13.44 -11.48
CA VAL A 234 -3.78 -12.22 -11.44
C VAL A 234 -4.24 -11.39 -10.26
N ALA A 235 -3.34 -11.07 -9.35
CA ALA A 235 -3.61 -10.28 -8.15
C ALA A 235 -2.42 -9.43 -7.75
N GLY A 236 -2.67 -8.24 -7.22
CA GLY A 236 -1.66 -7.39 -6.61
C GLY A 236 -1.94 -7.21 -5.12
N PHE A 237 -1.12 -7.80 -4.26
CA PHE A 237 -1.22 -7.60 -2.82
C PHE A 237 -0.36 -6.44 -2.36
N ASP A 238 -0.96 -5.48 -1.67
CA ASP A 238 -0.21 -4.49 -0.91
C ASP A 238 0.07 -5.04 0.50
N CYS A 239 1.34 -5.00 0.88
CA CYS A 239 1.83 -5.48 2.18
C CYS A 239 2.60 -4.36 2.88
N ILE A 240 2.56 -4.35 4.21
CA ILE A 240 3.52 -3.57 5.01
C ILE A 240 4.52 -4.56 5.59
N ILE A 241 5.81 -4.38 5.24
CA ILE A 241 6.90 -5.27 5.62
C ILE A 241 8.07 -4.43 6.14
N PRO A 242 8.57 -4.68 7.37
CA PRO A 242 9.74 -3.98 7.91
C PRO A 242 10.99 -4.15 7.04
N ASP A 243 11.35 -5.40 6.75
CA ASP A 243 12.52 -5.74 5.93
C ASP A 243 12.21 -6.97 5.06
N PRO A 244 11.95 -6.77 3.75
CA PRO A 244 11.64 -7.88 2.84
C PRO A 244 12.79 -8.87 2.61
N THR A 245 14.03 -8.53 3.02
CA THR A 245 15.20 -9.39 2.86
C THR A 245 15.41 -10.36 4.02
N LYS A 246 14.61 -10.21 5.10
CA LYS A 246 14.66 -11.07 6.29
C LYS A 246 13.50 -12.03 6.35
N ASP A 247 13.67 -13.11 7.11
CA ASP A 247 12.64 -14.13 7.32
C ASP A 247 11.31 -13.48 7.79
N GLU A 248 10.21 -13.92 7.17
CA GLU A 248 8.88 -13.37 7.41
C GLU A 248 8.42 -13.59 8.87
N SER A 249 8.80 -14.74 9.48
CA SER A 249 8.42 -15.09 10.84
C SER A 249 9.13 -14.27 11.92
N SER A 250 10.25 -13.61 11.55
CA SER A 250 11.03 -12.78 12.46
C SER A 250 10.48 -11.37 12.65
N GLN A 251 9.40 -11.01 11.95
CA GLN A 251 8.91 -9.65 11.91
C GLN A 251 7.38 -9.57 11.87
N ARG A 252 6.82 -8.43 12.34
CA ARG A 252 5.38 -8.16 12.24
C ARG A 252 5.07 -7.48 10.91
N TRP A 253 4.42 -8.22 10.02
CA TRP A 253 4.01 -7.76 8.70
C TRP A 253 2.58 -8.20 8.37
N GLY A 254 2.02 -7.76 7.24
CA GLY A 254 0.72 -8.25 6.80
C GLY A 254 0.25 -7.67 5.48
N ILE A 255 -0.66 -8.40 4.83
CA ILE A 255 -1.38 -7.97 3.63
C ILE A 255 -2.47 -6.98 4.06
N ILE A 256 -2.44 -5.78 3.48
CA ILE A 256 -3.36 -4.70 3.82
C ILE A 256 -4.46 -4.48 2.77
N GLU A 257 -4.21 -4.87 1.52
CA GLU A 257 -5.11 -4.65 0.37
C GLU A 257 -4.84 -5.67 -0.73
N CYS A 258 -5.86 -5.98 -1.54
CA CYS A 258 -5.74 -6.70 -2.80
C CYS A 258 -6.25 -5.79 -3.93
N ASN A 259 -5.56 -5.80 -5.05
CA ASN A 259 -5.97 -5.15 -6.28
C ASN A 259 -6.29 -6.24 -7.30
N THR A 260 -7.55 -6.35 -7.70
CA THR A 260 -8.04 -7.39 -8.63
C THR A 260 -7.64 -7.11 -10.07
N LEU A 261 -7.40 -5.83 -10.41
CA LEU A 261 -6.78 -5.37 -11.65
C LEU A 261 -5.52 -4.57 -11.28
N PRO A 262 -4.41 -5.24 -10.94
CA PRO A 262 -3.22 -4.56 -10.44
C PRO A 262 -2.55 -3.72 -11.51
N PHE A 263 -2.00 -2.60 -11.07
CA PHE A 263 -1.12 -1.78 -11.89
C PHE A 263 0.22 -2.51 -12.03
N ILE A 264 0.53 -3.00 -13.23
CA ILE A 264 1.68 -3.90 -13.48
C ILE A 264 2.93 -3.17 -13.98
N ASP A 265 2.79 -1.97 -14.52
CA ASP A 265 3.90 -1.18 -15.06
C ASP A 265 4.88 -0.70 -13.99
N LEU A 266 4.49 -0.69 -12.70
CA LEU A 266 5.39 -0.36 -11.60
C LEU A 266 6.57 -1.35 -11.47
N HIS A 267 6.40 -2.61 -11.90
CA HIS A 267 7.48 -3.59 -11.95
C HIS A 267 8.44 -3.37 -13.13
N TYR A 268 7.93 -2.73 -14.19
CA TYR A 268 8.69 -2.41 -15.38
C TYR A 268 9.48 -1.11 -15.24
N TYR A 269 8.88 -0.13 -14.56
CA TYR A 269 9.41 1.22 -14.43
C TYR A 269 9.89 1.56 -13.01
N ALA A 270 10.27 0.58 -12.21
CA ALA A 270 10.96 0.81 -10.94
C ALA A 270 12.23 1.66 -11.17
N LEU A 271 12.59 2.47 -10.20
CA LEU A 271 13.81 3.30 -10.30
C LEU A 271 15.07 2.46 -10.09
N GLU A 272 14.94 1.40 -9.32
CA GLU A 272 16.01 0.47 -8.96
C GLU A 272 15.53 -0.97 -9.14
N GLY A 273 16.49 -1.90 -9.25
CA GLY A 273 16.22 -3.32 -9.45
C GLY A 273 16.03 -3.69 -10.92
N LYS A 274 15.88 -4.99 -11.17
CA LYS A 274 15.75 -5.54 -12.52
C LYS A 274 14.28 -5.48 -12.96
N PRO A 275 13.95 -4.81 -14.08
CA PRO A 275 12.59 -4.77 -14.60
C PRO A 275 11.98 -6.16 -14.82
N ARG A 276 10.68 -6.32 -14.55
CA ARG A 276 9.93 -7.57 -14.74
C ARG A 276 8.85 -7.42 -15.79
N ASN A 277 8.79 -8.34 -16.74
CA ASN A 277 7.79 -8.34 -17.80
C ASN A 277 6.49 -9.04 -17.33
N ILE A 278 5.78 -8.42 -16.41
CA ILE A 278 4.51 -8.96 -15.88
C ILE A 278 3.47 -9.11 -17.00
N ALA A 279 3.42 -8.17 -17.94
CA ALA A 279 2.49 -8.23 -19.07
C ALA A 279 2.71 -9.50 -19.91
N GLY A 280 3.97 -9.84 -20.22
CA GLY A 280 4.29 -11.09 -20.93
C GLY A 280 3.83 -12.33 -20.18
N MET A 281 4.05 -12.38 -18.85
CA MET A 281 3.59 -13.49 -18.01
C MET A 281 2.07 -13.64 -18.00
N ILE A 282 1.31 -12.52 -18.04
CA ILE A 282 -0.16 -12.56 -18.14
C ILE A 282 -0.58 -13.11 -19.52
N TRP A 283 0.08 -12.69 -20.60
CA TRP A 283 -0.17 -13.23 -21.93
C TRP A 283 0.15 -14.73 -22.04
N ASP A 284 1.13 -15.23 -21.30
CA ASP A 284 1.44 -16.65 -21.26
C ASP A 284 0.32 -17.51 -20.68
N LEU A 285 -0.59 -16.93 -19.86
CA LEU A 285 -1.80 -17.63 -19.38
C LEU A 285 -2.82 -17.93 -20.49
N TRP A 286 -2.67 -17.34 -21.66
CA TRP A 286 -3.56 -17.55 -22.82
C TRP A 286 -3.07 -18.66 -23.76
N LYS A 287 -1.88 -19.17 -23.55
CA LYS A 287 -1.35 -20.32 -24.27
C LYS A 287 -1.93 -21.62 -23.73
#